data_efa9200d197bd2ed14780545a7864ae7
#
_entry.id   efa9200d197bd2ed14780545a7864ae7
#
_cell.length_a   1.000
_cell.length_b   1.000
_cell.length_c   1.000
_cell.angle_alpha   90.00
_cell.angle_beta   90.00
_cell.angle_gamma   90.00
#
_symmetry.space_group_name_H-M   'P 1'
#
loop_
_entity.id
_entity.type
_entity.pdbx_description
1 polymer ?
#
loop_
_entity_poly.entity_id
_entity_poly.type
_entity_poly.pdbx_seq_one_letter_code
_entity_poly.pdbx_strand_id
1 'polypeptide(L)'
;MNNRIVSKYTLIASALAIIINFEGIAAEAQMSKPKGAVGSGHVAQNQAKSNLFWWPNQVDLAPLRDHDSRSNPLGENFDYKKAFSKLDMNALKSDINKTLTDSQDWWPADWGNYGPFFIRMTWHAAGTYRTLDGRGGAGGGQQRFDPLNSWPDNASLDKARRLLWPVKQKYGELISWGDLIVLAGNVSLENMGFKTYGF
;
A
#
# COMPACT_ATOMS: atom_id res chain seq x y z
N MET A 1 20.87 -48.61 19.41
CA MET A 1 21.03 -47.15 19.56
C MET A 1 21.78 -46.63 18.33
N ASN A 2 21.22 -45.90 17.44
CA ASN A 2 21.82 -45.08 16.35
C ASN A 2 20.95 -45.07 15.08
N ASN A 3 19.72 -44.61 15.18
CA ASN A 3 18.92 -44.30 13.97
C ASN A 3 18.17 -42.98 14.04
N ARG A 4 18.51 -42.06 14.98
CA ARG A 4 17.82 -40.75 15.12
C ARG A 4 18.66 -39.52 14.74
N ILE A 5 19.93 -39.69 14.37
CA ILE A 5 20.83 -38.55 14.08
C ILE A 5 20.90 -38.26 12.59
N VAL A 6 20.68 -39.25 11.72
CA VAL A 6 20.77 -39.06 10.26
C VAL A 6 19.59 -38.25 9.68
N SER A 7 18.44 -38.25 10.35
CA SER A 7 17.21 -37.55 9.86
C SER A 7 17.24 -36.01 10.03
N LYS A 8 18.07 -35.48 10.94
CA LYS A 8 18.11 -34.03 11.18
C LYS A 8 18.96 -33.24 10.21
N TYR A 9 19.99 -33.89 9.65
CA TYR A 9 20.91 -33.23 8.71
C TYR A 9 20.39 -33.24 7.25
N THR A 10 19.58 -34.20 6.91
CA THR A 10 18.98 -34.29 5.56
C THR A 10 17.94 -33.19 5.29
N LEU A 11 17.23 -32.75 6.33
CA LEU A 11 16.24 -31.66 6.23
C LEU A 11 16.91 -30.27 6.14
N ILE A 12 18.09 -30.08 6.72
CA ILE A 12 18.84 -28.81 6.65
C ILE A 12 19.51 -28.64 5.29
N ALA A 13 19.99 -29.72 4.69
CA ALA A 13 20.59 -29.68 3.35
C ALA A 13 19.56 -29.39 2.25
N SER A 14 18.31 -29.86 2.41
CA SER A 14 17.22 -29.59 1.46
C SER A 14 16.72 -28.15 1.52
N ALA A 15 16.75 -27.52 2.70
CA ALA A 15 16.35 -26.12 2.87
C ALA A 15 17.41 -25.13 2.29
N LEU A 16 18.71 -25.48 2.36
CA LEU A 16 19.77 -24.66 1.77
C LEU A 16 19.78 -24.73 0.23
N ALA A 17 19.43 -25.86 -0.37
CA ALA A 17 19.38 -26.00 -1.82
C ALA A 17 18.26 -25.20 -2.47
N ILE A 18 17.18 -24.91 -1.74
CA ILE A 18 16.06 -24.09 -2.24
C ILE A 18 16.40 -22.59 -2.20
N ILE A 19 17.24 -22.15 -1.26
CA ILE A 19 17.64 -20.73 -1.14
C ILE A 19 18.63 -20.33 -2.26
N ILE A 20 19.48 -21.23 -2.72
CA ILE A 20 20.47 -20.93 -3.76
C ILE A 20 19.87 -20.83 -5.16
N ASN A 21 18.70 -21.42 -5.40
CA ASN A 21 18.02 -21.31 -6.69
C ASN A 21 17.16 -20.04 -6.85
N PHE A 22 16.95 -19.27 -5.77
CA PHE A 22 16.17 -18.03 -5.85
C PHE A 22 17.00 -16.80 -6.23
N GLU A 23 18.31 -16.82 -6.01
CA GLU A 23 19.20 -15.71 -6.41
C GLU A 23 19.51 -15.69 -7.91
N GLY A 24 19.34 -16.79 -8.61
CA GLY A 24 19.56 -16.88 -10.07
C GLY A 24 18.42 -16.29 -10.92
N ILE A 25 17.23 -16.13 -10.36
CA ILE A 25 16.06 -15.63 -11.11
C ILE A 25 15.89 -14.11 -10.97
N ALA A 26 16.50 -13.50 -9.95
CA ALA A 26 16.43 -12.04 -9.74
C ALA A 26 17.41 -11.24 -10.64
N ALA A 27 18.36 -11.88 -11.31
CA ALA A 27 19.39 -11.21 -12.11
C ALA A 27 18.99 -10.94 -13.57
N GLU A 28 17.93 -11.55 -14.10
CA GLU A 28 17.54 -11.36 -15.52
C GLU A 28 16.41 -10.34 -15.75
N ALA A 29 15.87 -9.72 -14.72
CA ALA A 29 14.86 -8.67 -14.88
C ALA A 29 15.43 -7.25 -14.89
N GLN A 30 16.65 -7.05 -15.38
CA GLN A 30 17.07 -5.72 -15.82
C GLN A 30 16.42 -5.41 -17.18
N MET A 31 15.13 -5.11 -17.15
CA MET A 31 14.47 -4.47 -18.27
C MET A 31 15.13 -3.11 -18.49
N SER A 32 15.87 -2.98 -19.58
CA SER A 32 16.37 -1.70 -20.11
C SER A 32 15.24 -0.67 -20.12
N LYS A 33 15.48 0.50 -19.51
CA LYS A 33 14.57 1.63 -19.61
C LYS A 33 14.20 1.83 -21.09
N PRO A 34 12.93 1.91 -21.45
CA PRO A 34 12.55 2.23 -22.81
C PRO A 34 13.07 3.63 -23.11
N LYS A 35 14.06 3.75 -23.99
CA LYS A 35 14.39 5.00 -24.65
C LYS A 35 13.13 5.46 -25.35
N GLY A 36 12.72 6.71 -25.13
CA GLY A 36 11.55 7.30 -25.75
C GLY A 36 11.51 7.02 -27.24
N ALA A 37 10.70 6.09 -27.63
CA ALA A 37 10.43 5.80 -29.01
C ALA A 37 9.16 6.54 -29.43
N VAL A 38 9.36 7.72 -29.98
CA VAL A 38 8.45 8.20 -31.04
C VAL A 38 8.68 7.25 -32.21
N GLY A 39 7.89 6.22 -32.32
CA GLY A 39 8.02 5.26 -33.41
C GLY A 39 6.83 4.32 -33.42
N SER A 40 6.24 4.15 -34.56
CA SER A 40 5.20 3.17 -34.92
C SER A 40 5.62 1.73 -34.57
N GLY A 41 5.77 1.43 -33.29
CA GLY A 41 6.03 0.09 -32.78
C GLY A 41 4.76 -0.73 -32.88
N HIS A 42 4.84 -1.92 -33.44
CA HIS A 42 3.78 -2.91 -33.39
C HIS A 42 3.40 -3.16 -31.92
N VAL A 43 2.26 -2.64 -31.52
CA VAL A 43 1.70 -2.94 -30.20
C VAL A 43 1.03 -4.31 -30.32
N ALA A 44 1.36 -5.24 -29.43
CA ALA A 44 0.73 -6.54 -29.39
C ALA A 44 -0.79 -6.40 -29.37
N GLN A 45 -1.47 -7.20 -30.18
CA GLN A 45 -2.93 -7.24 -30.20
C GLN A 45 -3.39 -7.57 -28.77
N ASN A 46 -4.38 -6.84 -28.26
CA ASN A 46 -4.98 -6.97 -26.93
C ASN A 46 -4.23 -6.27 -25.76
N GLN A 47 -3.23 -5.47 -25.99
CA GLN A 47 -2.64 -4.65 -24.94
C GLN A 47 -3.37 -3.32 -24.81
N ALA A 48 -3.66 -2.88 -23.57
CA ALA A 48 -4.24 -1.56 -23.33
C ALA A 48 -3.29 -0.48 -23.87
N LYS A 49 -3.85 0.47 -24.63
CA LYS A 49 -3.11 1.54 -25.30
C LYS A 49 -3.42 2.87 -24.65
N SER A 50 -2.42 3.74 -24.55
CA SER A 50 -2.61 5.08 -24.02
C SER A 50 -3.38 5.96 -25.02
N ASN A 51 -3.96 7.06 -24.53
CA ASN A 51 -4.58 8.06 -25.41
C ASN A 51 -3.60 8.62 -26.43
N LEU A 52 -2.33 8.76 -26.08
CA LEU A 52 -1.27 9.21 -26.99
C LEU A 52 -1.11 8.25 -28.19
N PHE A 53 -1.36 6.96 -28.03
CA PHE A 53 -1.33 6.00 -29.12
C PHE A 53 -2.48 6.22 -30.10
N TRP A 54 -3.70 6.49 -29.58
CA TRP A 54 -4.89 6.65 -30.42
C TRP A 54 -5.00 8.02 -31.05
N TRP A 55 -4.53 9.05 -30.34
CA TRP A 55 -4.62 10.46 -30.75
C TRP A 55 -3.29 11.20 -30.47
N PRO A 56 -2.23 10.87 -31.22
CA PRO A 56 -0.88 11.39 -30.94
C PRO A 56 -0.77 12.92 -31.08
N ASN A 57 -1.62 13.52 -31.92
CA ASN A 57 -1.58 14.95 -32.25
C ASN A 57 -2.77 15.74 -31.65
N GLN A 58 -3.48 15.12 -30.71
CA GLN A 58 -4.62 15.76 -30.05
C GLN A 58 -4.28 16.23 -28.64
N VAL A 59 -5.27 16.39 -27.81
CA VAL A 59 -5.15 17.01 -26.48
C VAL A 59 -4.08 16.35 -25.63
N ASP A 60 -3.13 17.14 -25.15
CA ASP A 60 -2.23 16.70 -24.07
C ASP A 60 -3.03 16.54 -22.79
N LEU A 61 -3.12 15.29 -22.30
CA LEU A 61 -3.81 14.94 -21.06
C LEU A 61 -2.87 14.91 -19.84
N ALA A 62 -1.58 15.24 -20.02
CA ALA A 62 -0.64 15.30 -18.90
C ALA A 62 -1.11 16.27 -17.81
N PRO A 63 -1.63 17.48 -18.13
CA PRO A 63 -2.15 18.40 -17.12
C PRO A 63 -3.28 17.84 -16.25
N LEU A 64 -4.05 16.87 -16.74
CA LEU A 64 -5.08 16.19 -15.93
C LEU A 64 -4.49 15.27 -14.86
N ARG A 65 -3.20 14.96 -14.98
CA ARG A 65 -2.47 14.11 -14.05
C ARG A 65 -1.55 14.92 -13.16
N ASP A 66 -1.32 16.17 -13.51
CA ASP A 66 -0.55 17.10 -12.70
C ASP A 66 -1.43 17.56 -11.53
N HIS A 67 -0.88 17.48 -10.33
CA HIS A 67 -1.53 18.03 -9.15
C HIS A 67 -1.34 19.54 -9.12
N ASP A 68 -2.18 20.28 -9.83
CA ASP A 68 -2.19 21.73 -9.78
C ASP A 68 -2.56 22.19 -8.36
N SER A 69 -1.74 23.06 -7.77
CA SER A 69 -1.98 23.61 -6.43
C SER A 69 -3.35 24.30 -6.31
N ARG A 70 -3.85 24.87 -7.40
CA ARG A 70 -5.19 25.50 -7.46
C ARG A 70 -6.34 24.51 -7.31
N SER A 71 -6.12 23.22 -7.62
CA SER A 71 -7.13 22.17 -7.44
C SER A 71 -7.08 21.55 -6.05
N ASN A 72 -6.18 21.99 -5.19
CA ASN A 72 -6.07 21.50 -3.82
C ASN A 72 -7.25 22.02 -2.98
N PRO A 73 -8.13 21.14 -2.47
CA PRO A 73 -9.26 21.56 -1.66
C PRO A 73 -8.87 22.22 -0.33
N LEU A 74 -7.62 22.07 0.09
CA LEU A 74 -7.04 22.71 1.28
C LEU A 74 -6.44 24.08 0.98
N GLY A 75 -6.48 24.52 -0.26
CA GLY A 75 -5.94 25.80 -0.72
C GLY A 75 -4.51 25.71 -1.24
N GLU A 76 -4.13 26.70 -2.05
CA GLU A 76 -2.83 26.75 -2.74
C GLU A 76 -1.63 26.78 -1.79
N ASN A 77 -1.81 27.33 -0.60
CA ASN A 77 -0.74 27.50 0.40
C ASN A 77 -0.62 26.32 1.38
N PHE A 78 -1.44 25.27 1.22
CA PHE A 78 -1.36 24.11 2.10
C PHE A 78 -0.11 23.30 1.80
N ASP A 79 0.73 23.13 2.82
CA ASP A 79 1.94 22.32 2.79
C ASP A 79 1.80 21.14 3.74
N TYR A 80 1.60 19.96 3.17
CA TYR A 80 1.40 18.73 3.96
C TYR A 80 2.60 18.41 4.86
N LYS A 81 3.83 18.62 4.39
CA LYS A 81 5.04 18.37 5.18
C LYS A 81 5.07 19.23 6.44
N LYS A 82 4.70 20.51 6.30
CA LYS A 82 4.58 21.41 7.46
C LYS A 82 3.43 21.05 8.39
N ALA A 83 2.31 20.56 7.85
CA ALA A 83 1.21 20.07 8.67
C ALA A 83 1.63 18.82 9.44
N PHE A 84 2.18 17.83 8.76
CA PHE A 84 2.64 16.57 9.34
C PHE A 84 3.72 16.78 10.42
N SER A 85 4.63 17.74 10.25
CA SER A 85 5.67 18.02 11.26
C SER A 85 5.14 18.49 12.62
N LYS A 86 3.89 18.91 12.69
CA LYS A 86 3.20 19.30 13.94
C LYS A 86 2.48 18.13 14.62
N LEU A 87 2.49 16.96 13.98
CA LEU A 87 1.79 15.77 14.46
C LEU A 87 2.52 15.16 15.65
N ASP A 88 1.81 14.93 16.75
CA ASP A 88 2.29 14.06 17.83
C ASP A 88 2.10 12.59 17.43
N MET A 89 3.18 12.00 16.96
CA MET A 89 3.21 10.62 16.50
C MET A 89 2.90 9.61 17.62
N ASN A 90 3.33 9.90 18.86
CA ASN A 90 3.09 9.01 19.99
C ASN A 90 1.61 9.02 20.38
N ALA A 91 1.01 10.21 20.42
CA ALA A 91 -0.42 10.34 20.66
C ALA A 91 -1.25 9.65 19.58
N LEU A 92 -0.88 9.81 18.31
CA LEU A 92 -1.54 9.17 17.20
C LEU A 92 -1.44 7.63 17.27
N LYS A 93 -0.25 7.08 17.51
CA LYS A 93 -0.05 5.65 17.70
C LYS A 93 -0.87 5.11 18.87
N SER A 94 -0.95 5.85 19.97
CA SER A 94 -1.77 5.50 21.13
C SER A 94 -3.26 5.43 20.77
N ASP A 95 -3.78 6.39 20.02
CA ASP A 95 -5.18 6.38 19.58
C ASP A 95 -5.48 5.23 18.61
N ILE A 96 -4.57 4.92 17.70
CA ILE A 96 -4.71 3.75 16.82
C ILE A 96 -4.71 2.46 17.66
N ASN A 97 -3.79 2.29 18.62
CA ASN A 97 -3.77 1.14 19.51
C ASN A 97 -5.07 0.97 20.28
N LYS A 98 -5.66 2.06 20.73
CA LYS A 98 -6.96 2.06 21.39
C LYS A 98 -8.06 1.56 20.45
N THR A 99 -8.04 2.04 19.21
CA THR A 99 -8.99 1.57 18.18
C THR A 99 -8.85 0.08 17.88
N LEU A 100 -7.63 -0.50 17.96
CA LEU A 100 -7.41 -1.92 17.71
C LEU A 100 -8.16 -2.84 18.66
N THR A 101 -8.36 -2.43 19.91
CA THR A 101 -8.91 -3.26 20.99
C THR A 101 -10.30 -2.82 21.45
N ASP A 102 -10.81 -1.70 20.91
CA ASP A 102 -12.15 -1.19 21.23
C ASP A 102 -13.17 -1.77 20.23
N SER A 103 -13.68 -2.96 20.57
CA SER A 103 -14.64 -3.68 19.72
C SER A 103 -15.96 -2.93 19.60
N GLN A 104 -16.40 -2.71 18.39
CA GLN A 104 -17.63 -1.97 18.07
C GLN A 104 -18.80 -2.92 17.77
N ASP A 105 -19.97 -2.68 18.34
CA ASP A 105 -21.17 -3.52 18.14
C ASP A 105 -21.57 -3.64 16.66
N TRP A 106 -21.38 -2.57 15.87
CA TRP A 106 -21.72 -2.57 14.46
C TRP A 106 -20.74 -3.35 13.58
N TRP A 107 -19.56 -3.66 14.08
CA TRP A 107 -18.52 -4.49 13.46
C TRP A 107 -17.62 -5.09 14.53
N PRO A 108 -18.06 -6.15 15.21
CA PRO A 108 -17.31 -6.75 16.31
C PRO A 108 -15.91 -7.22 15.88
N ALA A 109 -14.92 -7.01 16.74
CA ALA A 109 -13.55 -7.43 16.49
C ALA A 109 -13.39 -8.93 16.66
N ASP A 110 -12.80 -9.60 15.68
CA ASP A 110 -12.42 -11.00 15.77
C ASP A 110 -11.42 -11.17 16.91
N TRP A 111 -11.73 -12.04 17.87
CA TRP A 111 -10.88 -12.24 19.06
C TRP A 111 -10.54 -10.96 19.82
N GLY A 112 -11.39 -9.93 19.70
CA GLY A 112 -11.22 -8.66 20.40
C GLY A 112 -10.13 -7.73 19.85
N ASN A 113 -9.65 -7.97 18.62
CA ASN A 113 -8.59 -7.15 18.03
C ASN A 113 -8.76 -6.97 16.51
N TYR A 114 -8.73 -5.71 16.05
CA TYR A 114 -8.82 -5.37 14.64
C TYR A 114 -7.48 -5.41 13.89
N GLY A 115 -6.38 -5.77 14.53
CA GLY A 115 -5.04 -5.75 13.95
C GLY A 115 -4.94 -6.48 12.63
N PRO A 116 -5.36 -7.76 12.51
CA PRO A 116 -5.34 -8.48 11.23
C PRO A 116 -6.13 -7.77 10.13
N PHE A 117 -7.23 -7.14 10.49
CA PHE A 117 -8.08 -6.38 9.58
C PHE A 117 -7.40 -5.11 9.07
N PHE A 118 -6.69 -4.39 9.93
CA PHE A 118 -5.91 -3.22 9.54
C PHE A 118 -4.66 -3.59 8.73
N ILE A 119 -3.98 -4.69 9.07
CA ILE A 119 -2.85 -5.20 8.27
C ILE A 119 -3.33 -5.55 6.86
N ARG A 120 -4.48 -6.23 6.74
CA ARG A 120 -5.07 -6.53 5.43
C ARG A 120 -5.39 -5.25 4.65
N MET A 121 -5.98 -4.25 5.30
CA MET A 121 -6.26 -2.95 4.66
C MET A 121 -4.99 -2.29 4.14
N THR A 122 -3.92 -2.28 4.93
CA THR A 122 -2.63 -1.70 4.55
C THR A 122 -1.99 -2.46 3.39
N TRP A 123 -1.99 -3.80 3.44
CA TRP A 123 -1.49 -4.64 2.37
C TRP A 123 -2.23 -4.37 1.05
N HIS A 124 -3.55 -4.31 1.09
CA HIS A 124 -4.36 -4.07 -0.10
C HIS A 124 -4.24 -2.62 -0.61
N ALA A 125 -3.88 -1.67 0.22
CA ALA A 125 -3.52 -0.33 -0.24
C ALA A 125 -2.17 -0.32 -0.96
N ALA A 126 -1.15 -0.96 -0.38
CA ALA A 126 0.19 -1.04 -0.96
C ALA A 126 0.23 -1.91 -2.23
N GLY A 127 -0.50 -3.02 -2.24
CA GLY A 127 -0.52 -4.00 -3.33
C GLY A 127 -1.13 -3.50 -4.64
N THR A 128 -1.69 -2.31 -4.66
CA THR A 128 -2.14 -1.66 -5.91
C THR A 128 -1.00 -1.08 -6.75
N TYR A 129 0.23 -1.09 -6.23
CA TYR A 129 1.38 -0.55 -6.94
C TYR A 129 1.67 -1.33 -8.23
N ARG A 130 1.87 -0.59 -9.31
CA ARG A 130 2.17 -1.12 -10.63
C ARG A 130 3.62 -0.81 -11.02
N THR A 131 4.43 -1.84 -11.11
CA THR A 131 5.85 -1.70 -11.48
C THR A 131 6.05 -1.17 -12.91
N LEU A 132 5.06 -1.38 -13.79
CA LEU A 132 5.14 -0.96 -15.20
C LEU A 132 5.17 0.57 -15.36
N ASP A 133 4.39 1.30 -14.59
CA ASP A 133 4.20 2.75 -14.76
C ASP A 133 4.29 3.54 -13.44
N GLY A 134 4.55 2.87 -12.31
CA GLY A 134 4.68 3.49 -11.00
C GLY A 134 3.37 4.01 -10.40
N ARG A 135 2.22 3.65 -10.97
CA ARG A 135 0.92 4.06 -10.44
C ARG A 135 0.47 3.15 -9.29
N GLY A 136 -0.50 3.66 -8.53
CA GLY A 136 -1.05 2.95 -7.39
C GLY A 136 -0.15 3.07 -6.15
N GLY A 137 -0.20 2.07 -5.30
CA GLY A 137 0.48 2.07 -4.01
C GLY A 137 -0.30 2.77 -2.92
N ALA A 138 0.28 2.78 -1.72
CA ALA A 138 -0.42 3.24 -0.52
C ALA A 138 -0.51 4.77 -0.41
N GLY A 139 0.39 5.54 -1.06
CA GLY A 139 0.58 6.96 -0.81
C GLY A 139 -0.63 7.85 -1.07
N GLY A 140 -1.50 7.49 -2.00
CA GLY A 140 -2.69 8.28 -2.34
C GLY A 140 -3.95 7.94 -1.52
N GLY A 141 -3.93 6.88 -0.72
CA GLY A 141 -5.14 6.40 -0.04
C GLY A 141 -6.27 6.04 -0.99
N GLN A 142 -5.95 5.61 -2.20
CA GLN A 142 -6.88 5.40 -3.32
C GLN A 142 -7.89 4.27 -3.06
N GLN A 143 -7.61 3.37 -2.14
CA GLN A 143 -8.53 2.30 -1.73
C GLN A 143 -9.92 2.81 -1.29
N ARG A 144 -10.03 4.10 -0.94
CA ARG A 144 -11.30 4.75 -0.56
C ARG A 144 -12.25 4.96 -1.73
N PHE A 145 -11.76 4.88 -2.96
CA PHE A 145 -12.48 5.25 -4.18
C PHE A 145 -12.62 4.07 -5.13
N ASP A 146 -13.67 4.10 -5.91
CA ASP A 146 -13.84 3.15 -7.00
C ASP A 146 -12.80 3.39 -8.12
N PRO A 147 -12.38 2.33 -8.81
CA PRO A 147 -12.86 0.94 -8.70
C PRO A 147 -12.25 0.14 -7.54
N LEU A 148 -11.20 0.63 -6.88
CA LEU A 148 -10.47 -0.13 -5.85
C LEU A 148 -11.37 -0.51 -4.66
N ASN A 149 -12.24 0.42 -4.23
CA ASN A 149 -13.15 0.17 -3.12
C ASN A 149 -14.13 -0.99 -3.41
N SER A 150 -14.46 -1.21 -4.66
CA SER A 150 -15.42 -2.26 -5.09
C SER A 150 -14.77 -3.57 -5.53
N TRP A 151 -13.44 -3.68 -5.48
CA TRP A 151 -12.78 -4.94 -5.79
C TRP A 151 -13.17 -6.04 -4.79
N PRO A 152 -13.40 -7.30 -5.22
CA PRO A 152 -13.78 -8.40 -4.33
C PRO A 152 -12.79 -8.58 -3.16
N ASP A 153 -11.50 -8.44 -3.41
CA ASP A 153 -10.44 -8.55 -2.39
C ASP A 153 -10.51 -7.46 -1.32
N ASN A 154 -11.17 -6.34 -1.63
CA ASN A 154 -11.36 -5.21 -0.72
C ASN A 154 -12.70 -5.28 0.04
N ALA A 155 -13.40 -6.42 -0.02
CA ALA A 155 -14.63 -6.62 0.72
C ALA A 155 -14.45 -6.30 2.21
N SER A 156 -15.38 -5.52 2.75
CA SER A 156 -15.41 -5.06 4.15
C SER A 156 -14.31 -4.07 4.58
N LEU A 157 -13.35 -3.70 3.73
CA LEU A 157 -12.32 -2.73 4.09
C LEU A 157 -12.85 -1.29 4.28
N ASP A 158 -14.04 -1.01 3.80
CA ASP A 158 -14.79 0.20 4.15
C ASP A 158 -15.05 0.28 5.67
N LYS A 159 -15.29 -0.86 6.34
CA LYS A 159 -15.46 -0.95 7.81
C LYS A 159 -14.14 -0.64 8.52
N ALA A 160 -13.00 -1.11 7.99
CA ALA A 160 -11.69 -0.79 8.56
C ALA A 160 -11.44 0.73 8.51
N ARG A 161 -11.74 1.38 7.40
CA ARG A 161 -11.64 2.83 7.27
C ARG A 161 -12.63 3.57 8.18
N ARG A 162 -13.83 3.02 8.36
CA ARG A 162 -14.83 3.58 9.30
C ARG A 162 -14.37 3.48 10.74
N LEU A 163 -13.70 2.40 11.14
CA LEU A 163 -13.09 2.26 12.46
C LEU A 163 -12.00 3.32 12.71
N LEU A 164 -11.21 3.67 11.68
CA LEU A 164 -10.20 4.70 11.76
C LEU A 164 -10.75 6.13 11.65
N TRP A 165 -12.01 6.31 11.30
CA TRP A 165 -12.58 7.62 11.07
C TRP A 165 -12.48 8.57 12.28
N PRO A 166 -12.76 8.15 13.53
CA PRO A 166 -12.59 9.01 14.71
C PRO A 166 -11.15 9.51 14.86
N VAL A 167 -10.17 8.66 14.58
CA VAL A 167 -8.74 9.04 14.59
C VAL A 167 -8.48 10.07 13.49
N LYS A 168 -8.95 9.81 12.26
CA LYS A 168 -8.80 10.75 11.15
C LYS A 168 -9.45 12.11 11.45
N GLN A 169 -10.63 12.13 12.06
CA GLN A 169 -11.29 13.37 12.46
C GLN A 169 -10.49 14.15 13.50
N LYS A 170 -9.92 13.46 14.49
CA LYS A 170 -9.13 14.10 15.55
C LYS A 170 -7.87 14.78 15.00
N TYR A 171 -7.17 14.14 14.09
CA TYR A 171 -5.91 14.65 13.54
C TYR A 171 -6.07 15.45 12.24
N GLY A 172 -7.23 15.39 11.61
CA GLY A 172 -7.59 16.22 10.47
C GLY A 172 -6.57 16.23 9.36
N GLU A 173 -6.09 17.41 9.03
CA GLU A 173 -5.14 17.63 7.93
C GLU A 173 -3.67 17.32 8.31
N LEU A 174 -3.40 17.04 9.59
CA LEU A 174 -2.06 16.68 10.05
C LEU A 174 -1.58 15.32 9.51
N ILE A 175 -2.50 14.44 9.12
CA ILE A 175 -2.18 13.15 8.52
C ILE A 175 -3.09 12.85 7.34
N SER A 176 -2.48 12.43 6.21
CA SER A 176 -3.22 11.95 5.05
C SER A 176 -3.90 10.61 5.32
N TRP A 177 -4.91 10.26 4.51
CA TRP A 177 -5.47 8.92 4.56
C TRP A 177 -4.47 7.85 4.14
N GLY A 178 -3.59 8.15 3.18
CA GLY A 178 -2.54 7.22 2.76
C GLY A 178 -1.65 6.85 3.93
N ASP A 179 -1.09 7.85 4.60
CA ASP A 179 -0.20 7.64 5.74
C ASP A 179 -0.91 7.00 6.94
N LEU A 180 -2.16 7.41 7.22
CA LEU A 180 -2.94 6.81 8.31
C LEU A 180 -3.21 5.32 8.09
N ILE A 181 -3.54 4.91 6.85
CA ILE A 181 -3.76 3.50 6.51
C ILE A 181 -2.47 2.70 6.74
N VAL A 182 -1.33 3.20 6.27
CA VAL A 182 -0.05 2.50 6.43
C VAL A 182 0.37 2.46 7.91
N LEU A 183 0.25 3.58 8.60
CA LEU A 183 0.56 3.63 10.02
C LEU A 183 -0.31 2.70 10.86
N ALA A 184 -1.61 2.57 10.53
CA ALA A 184 -2.50 1.64 11.21
C ALA A 184 -2.04 0.18 11.07
N GLY A 185 -1.53 -0.22 9.91
CA GLY A 185 -0.92 -1.53 9.71
C GLY A 185 0.35 -1.71 10.54
N ASN A 186 1.24 -0.72 10.56
CA ASN A 186 2.46 -0.76 11.36
C ASN A 186 2.16 -0.87 12.85
N VAL A 187 1.26 -0.03 13.36
CA VAL A 187 0.84 -0.07 14.77
C VAL A 187 0.20 -1.42 15.12
N SER A 188 -0.55 -2.01 14.19
CA SER A 188 -1.12 -3.35 14.39
C SER A 188 -0.04 -4.42 14.53
N LEU A 189 1.00 -4.38 13.69
CA LEU A 189 2.15 -5.27 13.80
C LEU A 189 2.93 -5.04 15.09
N GLU A 190 3.17 -3.77 15.47
CA GLU A 190 3.83 -3.42 16.73
C GLU A 190 3.05 -3.92 17.95
N ASN A 191 1.72 -3.81 17.92
CA ASN A 191 0.83 -4.34 18.97
C ASN A 191 0.95 -5.87 19.13
N MET A 192 1.25 -6.58 18.03
CA MET A 192 1.51 -8.02 18.02
C MET A 192 2.97 -8.38 18.37
N GLY A 193 3.82 -7.42 18.70
CA GLY A 193 5.21 -7.63 19.08
C GLY A 193 6.22 -7.63 17.92
N PHE A 194 5.82 -7.28 16.70
CA PHE A 194 6.75 -7.11 15.59
C PHE A 194 7.46 -5.76 15.66
N LYS A 195 8.69 -5.73 15.20
CA LYS A 195 9.43 -4.49 14.97
C LYS A 195 9.15 -4.01 13.54
N THR A 196 8.55 -2.83 13.40
CA THR A 196 8.32 -2.20 12.10
C THR A 196 9.47 -1.27 11.73
N TYR A 197 9.56 -0.98 10.45
CA TYR A 197 10.53 -0.05 9.88
C TYR A 197 9.80 1.11 9.22
N GLY A 198 10.47 2.26 9.10
CA GLY A 198 9.98 3.40 8.32
C GLY A 198 9.96 3.08 6.82
N PHE A 199 9.18 3.81 6.07
CA PHE A 199 8.98 3.68 4.62
C PHE A 199 8.97 5.07 3.97
#